data_0a74ecbc5da9e48cd2e63a68ffc0ec53
#
_entry.id   0a74ecbc5da9e48cd2e63a68ffc0ec53
#
_cell.length_a   1.000
_cell.length_b   1.000
_cell.length_c   1.000
_cell.angle_alpha   90.00
_cell.angle_beta   90.00
_cell.angle_gamma   90.00
#
_symmetry.space_group_name_H-M   'P 1'
#
loop_
_entity.id
_entity.type
_entity.pdbx_description
1 polymer ?
#
loop_
_entity_poly.entity_id
_entity_poly.type
_entity_poly.pdbx_seq_one_letter_code
_entity_poly.pdbx_strand_id
1 'polypeptide(L)'
;SIINTNINSSKSKYKQYYEFLNNFLIINSEQDKEDFKSTFSKAQRIYNILNRFAYNYKFKKAKIVVNTDMCLNELNESNKNVISIIQNNSKYLFNVKDLINIIDTSLTSSNSFFVQPKKIRNPYNNIAFNKSTLYNIYFFIKFNTNYYSDLLYKFFECNFNMGTFKLTHEYMLREYIIKNHVYKSASNILLGEIIYMVEEFNELCIYANITNRIKVDEDFPKDRLIKIMQPYLFLFCKALYSYHPLDKTNFSNYFKKGLLRFSNFNPNFGKKECKLVYKTDKNLVQTIVCEKYFDEKHIPFNNIEKQNAIFLTDHLEYENIQSHTINHNNVENYNNIQNQDDENEDASELDDDDSESESIS
;
A
#
# COMPACT_ATOMS: atom_id res chain seq x y z
N SER A 1 24.65 14.21 -43.06
CA SER A 1 23.47 15.09 -42.79
C SER A 1 22.14 14.32 -42.65
N ILE A 2 22.19 13.05 -42.27
CA ILE A 2 20.97 12.19 -42.10
C ILE A 2 20.61 11.97 -40.62
N ILE A 3 21.34 12.56 -39.68
CA ILE A 3 21.16 12.29 -38.24
C ILE A 3 20.25 13.33 -37.54
N ASN A 4 19.57 14.19 -38.28
CA ASN A 4 18.68 15.20 -37.70
C ASN A 4 17.19 14.83 -37.76
N THR A 5 16.85 13.53 -37.76
CA THR A 5 15.46 13.11 -37.66
C THR A 5 15.06 12.93 -36.19
N ASN A 6 14.38 13.94 -35.68
CA ASN A 6 13.48 13.87 -34.50
C ASN A 6 13.98 13.16 -33.25
N ILE A 7 14.85 13.82 -32.49
CA ILE A 7 15.22 13.42 -31.11
C ILE A 7 14.04 13.55 -30.12
N ASN A 8 12.82 13.71 -30.58
CA ASN A 8 11.60 13.80 -29.76
C ASN A 8 10.89 12.45 -29.52
N SER A 9 11.58 11.33 -29.71
CA SER A 9 10.97 10.06 -29.32
C SER A 9 11.31 9.71 -27.86
N SER A 10 10.29 9.44 -27.07
CA SER A 10 10.35 8.99 -25.68
C SER A 10 11.04 7.60 -25.50
N LYS A 11 11.66 7.08 -26.54
CA LYS A 11 12.34 5.78 -26.53
C LYS A 11 13.65 5.87 -25.74
N SER A 12 13.89 4.88 -24.89
CA SER A 12 15.19 4.70 -24.22
C SER A 12 16.32 4.66 -25.25
N LYS A 13 17.48 5.31 -24.94
CA LYS A 13 18.68 5.28 -25.80
C LYS A 13 19.15 3.86 -26.13
N TYR A 14 18.93 2.89 -25.25
CA TYR A 14 19.26 1.49 -25.47
C TYR A 14 18.28 0.81 -26.44
N LYS A 15 17.01 1.22 -26.45
CA LYS A 15 16.04 0.74 -27.45
C LYS A 15 16.40 1.28 -28.82
N GLN A 16 16.78 2.55 -28.93
CA GLN A 16 17.26 3.14 -30.18
C GLN A 16 18.54 2.47 -30.67
N TYR A 17 19.48 2.19 -29.74
CA TYR A 17 20.71 1.44 -30.04
C TYR A 17 20.38 0.06 -30.60
N TYR A 18 19.45 -0.67 -29.97
CA TYR A 18 19.05 -2.02 -30.42
C TYR A 18 18.35 -1.98 -31.77
N GLU A 19 17.43 -1.05 -32.01
CA GLU A 19 16.76 -0.83 -33.28
C GLU A 19 17.76 -0.50 -34.38
N PHE A 20 18.76 0.33 -34.09
CA PHE A 20 19.81 0.70 -35.02
C PHE A 20 20.73 -0.49 -35.38
N LEU A 21 21.12 -1.28 -34.37
CA LEU A 21 21.97 -2.46 -34.51
C LEU A 21 21.34 -3.54 -35.43
N ASN A 22 20.02 -3.67 -35.40
CA ASN A 22 19.27 -4.63 -36.16
C ASN A 22 18.73 -4.08 -37.50
N ASN A 23 19.09 -2.85 -37.85
CA ASN A 23 18.64 -2.26 -39.10
C ASN A 23 19.59 -2.60 -40.23
N PHE A 24 19.21 -3.58 -41.06
CA PHE A 24 19.98 -4.05 -42.23
C PHE A 24 20.26 -2.97 -43.30
N LEU A 25 19.50 -1.87 -43.31
CA LEU A 25 19.74 -0.76 -44.24
C LEU A 25 20.93 0.10 -43.83
N ILE A 26 21.35 0.02 -42.58
CA ILE A 26 22.43 0.86 -42.00
C ILE A 26 23.66 0.04 -41.71
N ILE A 27 23.50 -1.18 -41.24
CA ILE A 27 24.58 -2.11 -40.86
C ILE A 27 24.53 -3.32 -41.75
N ASN A 28 25.47 -3.40 -42.71
CA ASN A 28 25.46 -4.41 -43.77
C ASN A 28 26.42 -5.59 -43.49
N SER A 29 27.36 -5.44 -42.56
CA SER A 29 28.36 -6.47 -42.24
C SER A 29 28.46 -6.71 -40.73
N GLU A 30 28.95 -7.91 -40.33
CA GLU A 30 29.25 -8.19 -38.92
C GLU A 30 30.37 -7.29 -38.38
N GLN A 31 31.32 -6.88 -39.25
CA GLN A 31 32.37 -5.94 -38.85
C GLN A 31 31.77 -4.58 -38.47
N ASP A 32 30.82 -4.05 -39.25
CA ASP A 32 30.12 -2.79 -38.93
C ASP A 32 29.36 -2.87 -37.62
N LYS A 33 28.77 -4.05 -37.32
CA LYS A 33 28.09 -4.27 -36.00
C LYS A 33 29.08 -4.20 -34.86
N GLU A 34 30.21 -4.85 -34.95
CA GLU A 34 31.23 -4.85 -33.90
C GLU A 34 31.83 -3.45 -33.70
N ASP A 35 32.13 -2.75 -34.79
CA ASP A 35 32.61 -1.37 -34.73
C ASP A 35 31.59 -0.42 -34.12
N PHE A 36 30.30 -0.60 -34.44
CA PHE A 36 29.22 0.18 -33.80
C PHE A 36 29.09 -0.13 -32.33
N LYS A 37 29.09 -1.42 -31.93
CA LYS A 37 29.06 -1.83 -30.50
C LYS A 37 30.25 -1.26 -29.73
N SER A 38 31.45 -1.37 -30.29
CA SER A 38 32.67 -0.83 -29.69
C SER A 38 32.60 0.67 -29.50
N THR A 39 32.18 1.42 -30.53
CA THR A 39 32.04 2.86 -30.51
C THR A 39 31.00 3.30 -29.52
N PHE A 40 29.81 2.65 -29.51
CA PHE A 40 28.76 2.93 -28.52
C PHE A 40 29.23 2.68 -27.11
N SER A 41 29.90 1.57 -26.84
CA SER A 41 30.43 1.22 -25.53
C SER A 41 31.47 2.25 -25.04
N LYS A 42 32.39 2.69 -25.92
CA LYS A 42 33.34 3.76 -25.61
C LYS A 42 32.65 5.08 -25.28
N ALA A 43 31.65 5.47 -26.10
CA ALA A 43 30.87 6.68 -25.87
C ALA A 43 30.12 6.63 -24.54
N GLN A 44 29.47 5.49 -24.21
CA GLN A 44 28.80 5.31 -22.92
C GLN A 44 29.76 5.39 -21.75
N ARG A 45 30.93 4.78 -21.87
CA ARG A 45 31.97 4.83 -20.83
C ARG A 45 32.43 6.26 -20.55
N ILE A 46 32.73 7.03 -21.59
CA ILE A 46 33.14 8.44 -21.48
C ILE A 46 32.02 9.28 -20.85
N TYR A 47 30.78 9.11 -21.36
CA TYR A 47 29.62 9.79 -20.82
C TYR A 47 29.41 9.53 -19.32
N ASN A 48 29.54 8.28 -18.89
CA ASN A 48 29.41 7.89 -17.48
C ASN A 48 30.54 8.48 -16.62
N ILE A 49 31.77 8.51 -17.13
CA ILE A 49 32.92 9.12 -16.43
C ILE A 49 32.69 10.63 -16.24
N LEU A 50 32.27 11.35 -17.29
CA LEU A 50 31.99 12.77 -17.23
C LEU A 50 30.83 13.10 -16.29
N ASN A 51 29.75 12.31 -16.34
CA ASN A 51 28.64 12.48 -15.40
C ASN A 51 29.05 12.26 -13.95
N ARG A 52 29.85 11.23 -13.69
CA ARG A 52 30.38 10.95 -12.34
C ARG A 52 31.30 12.07 -11.86
N PHE A 53 32.14 12.58 -12.73
CA PHE A 53 33.01 13.73 -12.40
C PHE A 53 32.17 14.98 -12.08
N ALA A 54 31.20 15.32 -12.92
CA ALA A 54 30.30 16.47 -12.72
C ALA A 54 29.50 16.34 -11.41
N TYR A 55 28.99 15.13 -11.13
CA TYR A 55 28.29 14.85 -9.87
C TYR A 55 29.20 15.05 -8.67
N ASN A 56 30.40 14.45 -8.68
CA ASN A 56 31.37 14.58 -7.59
C ASN A 56 31.79 16.03 -7.35
N TYR A 57 31.98 16.80 -8.43
CA TYR A 57 32.29 18.24 -8.33
C TYR A 57 31.14 19.00 -7.65
N LYS A 58 29.89 18.78 -8.11
CA LYS A 58 28.70 19.37 -7.48
C LYS A 58 28.56 18.95 -6.02
N PHE A 59 28.80 17.67 -5.72
CA PHE A 59 28.71 17.14 -4.37
C PHE A 59 29.70 17.81 -3.41
N LYS A 60 30.95 18.00 -3.83
CA LYS A 60 31.98 18.69 -3.03
C LYS A 60 31.66 20.17 -2.82
N LYS A 61 31.05 20.82 -3.82
CA LYS A 61 30.76 22.26 -3.78
C LYS A 61 29.46 22.59 -3.07
N ALA A 62 28.52 21.64 -2.99
CA ALA A 62 27.22 21.86 -2.37
C ALA A 62 27.33 22.06 -0.86
N LYS A 63 26.70 23.13 -0.34
CA LYS A 63 26.60 23.40 1.09
C LYS A 63 25.49 22.56 1.72
N ILE A 64 25.73 22.06 2.93
CA ILE A 64 24.71 21.38 3.72
C ILE A 64 23.74 22.44 4.24
N VAL A 65 22.46 22.29 3.90
CA VAL A 65 21.37 23.18 4.33
C VAL A 65 20.58 22.54 5.46
N VAL A 66 20.46 21.21 5.45
CA VAL A 66 19.77 20.46 6.49
C VAL A 66 20.68 19.33 6.94
N ASN A 67 20.98 19.31 8.23
CA ASN A 67 21.77 18.30 8.91
C ASN A 67 21.04 17.65 10.09
N THR A 68 19.72 17.76 10.14
CA THR A 68 18.89 17.15 11.19
C THR A 68 17.86 16.20 10.59
N ASP A 69 17.45 15.18 11.36
CA ASP A 69 16.36 14.30 11.01
C ASP A 69 14.98 14.96 11.30
N MET A 70 13.88 14.22 11.05
CA MET A 70 12.52 14.68 11.32
C MET A 70 12.21 14.89 12.81
N CYS A 71 13.05 14.34 13.71
CA CYS A 71 12.97 14.52 15.15
C CYS A 71 13.95 15.57 15.68
N LEU A 72 14.61 16.33 14.78
CA LEU A 72 15.61 17.36 15.07
C LEU A 72 16.92 16.82 15.64
N ASN A 73 17.20 15.53 15.55
CA ASN A 73 18.50 14.96 15.92
C ASN A 73 19.53 15.27 14.83
N GLU A 74 20.74 15.58 15.24
CA GLU A 74 21.83 15.87 14.30
C GLU A 74 22.25 14.63 13.51
N LEU A 75 22.42 14.81 12.20
CA LEU A 75 22.84 13.81 11.25
C LEU A 75 24.31 14.02 10.85
N ASN A 76 25.06 12.93 10.83
CA ASN A 76 26.45 12.92 10.37
C ASN A 76 26.54 12.18 9.03
N GLU A 77 27.19 12.80 8.02
CA GLU A 77 27.44 12.19 6.71
C GLU A 77 28.23 10.86 6.78
N SER A 78 29.03 10.67 7.83
CA SER A 78 29.80 9.44 8.01
C SER A 78 28.96 8.25 8.48
N ASN A 79 27.72 8.46 8.89
CA ASN A 79 26.83 7.41 9.35
C ASN A 79 26.29 6.62 8.16
N LYS A 80 26.40 5.28 8.20
CA LYS A 80 25.89 4.37 7.16
C LYS A 80 24.38 4.50 6.90
N ASN A 81 23.62 4.98 7.89
CA ASN A 81 22.19 5.17 7.81
C ASN A 81 21.79 6.60 7.40
N VAL A 82 22.73 7.40 6.93
CA VAL A 82 22.50 8.78 6.47
C VAL A 82 22.88 8.89 5.00
N ILE A 83 21.94 9.35 4.20
CA ILE A 83 22.15 9.63 2.78
C ILE A 83 22.14 11.13 2.52
N SER A 84 23.11 11.59 1.71
CA SER A 84 23.20 12.98 1.26
C SER A 84 22.58 13.12 -0.13
N ILE A 85 21.57 13.96 -0.25
CA ILE A 85 20.86 14.24 -1.52
C ILE A 85 21.11 15.68 -1.93
N ILE A 86 21.52 15.89 -3.20
CA ILE A 86 21.73 17.23 -3.77
C ILE A 86 20.51 17.65 -4.57
N GLN A 87 19.98 18.84 -4.25
CA GLN A 87 18.97 19.54 -5.04
C GLN A 87 19.31 21.04 -5.06
N ASN A 88 19.25 21.68 -6.23
CA ASN A 88 19.50 23.12 -6.40
C ASN A 88 20.85 23.59 -5.77
N ASN A 89 21.93 22.82 -6.00
CA ASN A 89 23.27 23.06 -5.45
C ASN A 89 23.36 23.06 -3.90
N SER A 90 22.30 22.61 -3.24
CA SER A 90 22.25 22.44 -1.79
C SER A 90 22.22 20.95 -1.43
N LYS A 91 22.86 20.59 -0.32
CA LYS A 91 22.93 19.24 0.20
C LYS A 91 21.97 19.08 1.38
N TYR A 92 21.16 18.02 1.34
CA TYR A 92 20.20 17.67 2.38
C TYR A 92 20.59 16.29 2.93
N LEU A 93 20.75 16.18 4.24
CA LEU A 93 21.01 14.92 4.90
C LEU A 93 19.66 14.29 5.29
N PHE A 94 19.52 12.99 5.04
CA PHE A 94 18.33 12.23 5.42
C PHE A 94 18.72 10.98 6.19
N ASN A 95 18.03 10.74 7.29
CA ASN A 95 18.00 9.43 7.88
C ASN A 95 17.26 8.48 6.94
N VAL A 96 17.78 7.28 6.72
CA VAL A 96 17.18 6.28 5.82
C VAL A 96 15.76 5.89 6.24
N LYS A 97 15.48 5.79 7.54
CA LYS A 97 14.13 5.50 8.05
C LYS A 97 13.13 6.57 7.65
N ASP A 98 13.49 7.84 7.85
CA ASP A 98 12.64 8.97 7.51
C ASP A 98 12.40 9.03 6.01
N LEU A 99 13.45 8.79 5.22
CA LEU A 99 13.34 8.77 3.77
C LEU A 99 12.43 7.65 3.26
N ILE A 100 12.51 6.45 3.84
CA ILE A 100 11.59 5.34 3.55
C ILE A 100 10.16 5.75 3.92
N ASN A 101 9.93 6.33 5.07
CA ASN A 101 8.61 6.79 5.50
C ASN A 101 8.02 7.85 4.53
N ILE A 102 8.86 8.80 4.07
CA ILE A 102 8.45 9.81 3.07
C ILE A 102 8.04 9.13 1.76
N ILE A 103 8.83 8.17 1.30
CA ILE A 103 8.56 7.40 0.09
C ILE A 103 7.26 6.61 0.23
N ASP A 104 7.15 5.80 1.26
CA ASP A 104 6.00 4.93 1.51
C ASP A 104 4.71 5.74 1.67
N THR A 105 4.75 6.86 2.40
CA THR A 105 3.61 7.78 2.54
C THR A 105 3.21 8.40 1.20
N SER A 106 4.18 8.75 0.36
CA SER A 106 3.89 9.31 -0.96
C SER A 106 3.27 8.27 -1.89
N LEU A 107 3.79 7.04 -1.88
CA LEU A 107 3.32 5.94 -2.71
C LEU A 107 1.95 5.39 -2.27
N THR A 108 1.64 5.44 -0.98
CA THR A 108 0.34 5.02 -0.42
C THR A 108 -0.65 6.16 -0.26
N SER A 109 -0.38 7.33 -0.86
CA SER A 109 -1.34 8.43 -0.84
C SER A 109 -2.66 8.01 -1.49
N SER A 110 -3.77 8.39 -0.87
CA SER A 110 -5.12 8.02 -1.33
C SER A 110 -6.10 9.18 -1.17
N ASN A 111 -7.19 9.09 -1.90
CA ASN A 111 -8.38 9.89 -1.66
C ASN A 111 -9.54 8.93 -1.40
N SER A 112 -10.11 8.95 -0.19
CA SER A 112 -11.23 8.06 0.20
C SER A 112 -10.98 6.59 -0.17
N PHE A 113 -9.82 6.05 0.20
CA PHE A 113 -9.33 4.69 -0.12
C PHE A 113 -8.97 4.42 -1.59
N PHE A 114 -9.23 5.36 -2.52
CA PHE A 114 -8.76 5.22 -3.90
C PHE A 114 -7.28 5.57 -4.01
N VAL A 115 -6.52 4.66 -4.61
CA VAL A 115 -5.07 4.78 -4.77
C VAL A 115 -4.71 5.98 -5.64
N GLN A 116 -4.01 6.96 -5.08
CA GLN A 116 -3.49 8.13 -5.77
C GLN A 116 -2.04 8.42 -5.36
N PRO A 117 -1.06 7.62 -5.81
CA PRO A 117 0.33 7.83 -5.46
C PRO A 117 0.80 9.21 -5.91
N LYS A 118 1.55 9.88 -5.05
CA LYS A 118 2.11 11.21 -5.32
C LYS A 118 3.58 11.13 -5.65
N LYS A 119 4.07 12.10 -6.44
CA LYS A 119 5.50 12.25 -6.67
C LYS A 119 6.22 12.44 -5.34
N ILE A 120 7.24 11.64 -5.11
CA ILE A 120 8.06 11.71 -3.91
C ILE A 120 8.82 13.03 -3.92
N ARG A 121 8.71 13.82 -2.86
CA ARG A 121 9.30 15.15 -2.73
C ARG A 121 10.18 15.23 -1.51
N ASN A 122 11.19 16.08 -1.62
CA ASN A 122 11.98 16.48 -0.47
C ASN A 122 11.11 17.37 0.44
N PRO A 123 10.89 16.99 1.72
CA PRO A 123 10.03 17.75 2.63
C PRO A 123 10.55 19.14 2.96
N TYR A 124 11.86 19.36 2.85
CA TYR A 124 12.47 20.62 3.22
C TYR A 124 12.35 21.72 2.15
N ASN A 125 12.25 21.35 0.86
CA ASN A 125 12.16 22.30 -0.24
C ASN A 125 10.98 22.03 -1.19
N ASN A 126 10.19 21.00 -0.94
CA ASN A 126 9.05 20.54 -1.73
C ASN A 126 9.37 20.22 -3.20
N ILE A 127 10.64 20.01 -3.55
CA ILE A 127 11.06 19.65 -4.90
C ILE A 127 10.98 18.13 -5.08
N ALA A 128 10.35 17.68 -6.15
CA ALA A 128 10.25 16.26 -6.45
C ALA A 128 11.64 15.64 -6.74
N PHE A 129 11.87 14.44 -6.24
CA PHE A 129 13.05 13.68 -6.60
C PHE A 129 12.97 13.25 -8.08
N ASN A 130 14.03 13.49 -8.80
CA ASN A 130 14.14 13.01 -10.17
C ASN A 130 14.46 11.50 -10.18
N LYS A 131 14.29 10.89 -11.34
CA LYS A 131 14.50 9.45 -11.50
C LYS A 131 15.91 9.00 -11.10
N SER A 132 16.95 9.77 -11.42
CA SER A 132 18.33 9.46 -11.02
C SER A 132 18.51 9.49 -9.50
N THR A 133 17.89 10.44 -8.82
CA THR A 133 17.91 10.51 -7.35
C THR A 133 17.22 9.29 -6.74
N LEU A 134 16.08 8.87 -7.29
CA LEU A 134 15.37 7.68 -6.80
C LEU A 134 16.20 6.39 -6.98
N TYR A 135 16.92 6.24 -8.11
CA TYR A 135 17.88 5.15 -8.27
C TYR A 135 18.99 5.20 -7.24
N ASN A 136 19.57 6.38 -6.99
CA ASN A 136 20.64 6.54 -5.99
C ASN A 136 20.12 6.18 -4.58
N ILE A 137 18.91 6.62 -4.21
CA ILE A 137 18.28 6.27 -2.93
C ILE A 137 18.09 4.76 -2.84
N TYR A 138 17.50 4.12 -3.86
CA TYR A 138 17.26 2.69 -3.86
C TYR A 138 18.55 1.89 -3.70
N PHE A 139 19.58 2.19 -4.49
CA PHE A 139 20.86 1.47 -4.41
C PHE A 139 21.62 1.76 -3.13
N PHE A 140 21.52 2.99 -2.60
CA PHE A 140 22.10 3.31 -1.31
C PHE A 140 21.48 2.45 -0.21
N ILE A 141 20.15 2.38 -0.14
CA ILE A 141 19.44 1.56 0.84
C ILE A 141 19.81 0.08 0.68
N LYS A 142 19.79 -0.42 -0.55
CA LYS A 142 20.05 -1.84 -0.85
C LYS A 142 21.47 -2.29 -0.49
N PHE A 143 22.49 -1.45 -0.69
CA PHE A 143 23.89 -1.85 -0.55
C PHE A 143 24.57 -1.36 0.73
N ASN A 144 24.06 -0.31 1.35
CA ASN A 144 24.74 0.30 2.51
C ASN A 144 23.97 0.13 3.83
N THR A 145 22.73 -0.34 3.78
CA THR A 145 21.88 -0.45 4.98
C THR A 145 21.21 -1.80 5.09
N ASN A 146 20.68 -2.11 6.27
CA ASN A 146 19.84 -3.29 6.50
C ASN A 146 18.33 -2.96 6.42
N TYR A 147 17.99 -1.77 5.96
CA TYR A 147 16.59 -1.39 5.80
C TYR A 147 16.01 -1.92 4.48
N TYR A 148 14.73 -2.24 4.51
CA TYR A 148 13.98 -2.71 3.36
C TYR A 148 12.61 -2.02 3.30
N SER A 149 12.18 -1.61 2.12
CA SER A 149 10.83 -1.16 1.84
C SER A 149 10.31 -1.92 0.63
N ASP A 150 9.26 -2.72 0.80
CA ASP A 150 8.61 -3.46 -0.28
C ASP A 150 8.03 -2.51 -1.33
N LEU A 151 7.42 -1.40 -0.90
CA LEU A 151 6.88 -0.37 -1.80
C LEU A 151 7.96 0.26 -2.68
N LEU A 152 9.10 0.62 -2.10
CA LEU A 152 10.22 1.17 -2.87
C LEU A 152 10.79 0.15 -3.85
N TYR A 153 10.89 -1.12 -3.46
CA TYR A 153 11.34 -2.19 -4.33
C TYR A 153 10.41 -2.37 -5.54
N LYS A 154 9.11 -2.49 -5.30
CA LYS A 154 8.12 -2.60 -6.38
C LYS A 154 8.04 -1.36 -7.26
N PHE A 155 8.25 -0.18 -6.70
CA PHE A 155 8.35 1.06 -7.47
C PHE A 155 9.59 1.09 -8.35
N PHE A 156 10.72 0.55 -7.86
CA PHE A 156 11.93 0.35 -8.67
C PHE A 156 11.69 -0.62 -9.83
N GLU A 157 11.01 -1.76 -9.62
CA GLU A 157 10.65 -2.72 -10.69
C GLU A 157 9.83 -2.05 -11.80
N CYS A 158 8.96 -1.11 -11.45
CA CYS A 158 8.23 -0.27 -12.40
C CYS A 158 9.07 0.87 -13.00
N ASN A 159 10.41 0.83 -12.88
CA ASN A 159 11.30 1.90 -13.33
C ASN A 159 10.92 3.29 -12.81
N PHE A 160 10.41 3.38 -11.59
CA PHE A 160 9.91 4.62 -10.99
C PHE A 160 8.84 5.33 -11.83
N ASN A 161 8.07 4.57 -12.60
CA ASN A 161 6.92 5.08 -13.33
C ASN A 161 5.66 4.97 -12.46
N MET A 162 5.11 6.11 -12.09
CA MET A 162 3.96 6.20 -11.19
C MET A 162 2.68 5.58 -11.77
N GLY A 163 2.47 5.74 -13.09
CA GLY A 163 1.31 5.16 -13.78
C GLY A 163 1.36 3.62 -13.78
N THR A 164 2.48 3.06 -14.23
CA THR A 164 2.71 1.61 -14.23
C THR A 164 2.61 1.06 -12.81
N PHE A 165 3.27 1.70 -11.83
CA PHE A 165 3.24 1.29 -10.43
C PHE A 165 1.82 1.23 -9.87
N LYS A 166 1.00 2.27 -10.14
CA LYS A 166 -0.39 2.29 -9.70
C LYS A 166 -1.19 1.12 -10.30
N LEU A 167 -1.09 0.91 -11.62
CA LEU A 167 -1.86 -0.11 -12.31
C LEU A 167 -1.46 -1.54 -11.86
N THR A 168 -0.15 -1.80 -11.79
CA THR A 168 0.36 -3.14 -11.47
C THR A 168 0.15 -3.52 -9.99
N HIS A 169 0.19 -2.54 -9.08
CA HIS A 169 0.18 -2.79 -7.64
C HIS A 169 -1.04 -2.20 -6.91
N GLU A 170 -2.13 -1.88 -7.61
CA GLU A 170 -3.31 -1.25 -6.99
C GLU A 170 -3.90 -2.09 -5.86
N TYR A 171 -3.98 -3.41 -6.03
CA TYR A 171 -4.45 -4.33 -4.99
C TYR A 171 -3.65 -4.16 -3.69
N MET A 172 -2.33 -4.31 -3.79
CA MET A 172 -1.41 -4.19 -2.65
C MET A 172 -1.49 -2.79 -2.01
N LEU A 173 -1.55 -1.74 -2.82
CA LEU A 173 -1.64 -0.37 -2.33
C LEU A 173 -2.93 -0.12 -1.55
N ARG A 174 -4.07 -0.65 -1.99
CA ARG A 174 -5.34 -0.59 -1.25
C ARG A 174 -5.23 -1.28 0.10
N GLU A 175 -4.60 -2.45 0.16
CA GLU A 175 -4.34 -3.16 1.42
C GLU A 175 -3.52 -2.30 2.41
N TYR A 176 -2.45 -1.67 1.93
CA TYR A 176 -1.65 -0.74 2.74
C TYR A 176 -2.46 0.46 3.22
N ILE A 177 -3.27 1.04 2.35
CA ILE A 177 -4.12 2.21 2.67
C ILE A 177 -5.14 1.83 3.74
N ILE A 178 -5.88 0.73 3.57
CA ILE A 178 -6.86 0.26 4.55
C ILE A 178 -6.19 -0.01 5.90
N LYS A 179 -5.06 -0.74 5.90
CA LYS A 179 -4.32 -1.04 7.11
C LYS A 179 -3.81 0.22 7.82
N ASN A 180 -3.21 1.15 7.08
CA ASN A 180 -2.73 2.41 7.65
C ASN A 180 -3.89 3.25 8.19
N HIS A 181 -5.00 3.31 7.47
CA HIS A 181 -6.18 4.05 7.90
C HIS A 181 -6.71 3.51 9.23
N VAL A 182 -6.96 2.23 9.32
CA VAL A 182 -7.52 1.61 10.54
C VAL A 182 -6.57 1.68 11.74
N TYR A 183 -5.26 1.53 11.53
CA TYR A 183 -4.30 1.40 12.64
C TYR A 183 -3.49 2.65 12.95
N LYS A 184 -3.52 3.68 12.08
CA LYS A 184 -2.71 4.90 12.25
C LYS A 184 -3.50 6.20 12.20
N SER A 185 -4.81 6.17 11.89
CA SER A 185 -5.64 7.38 11.91
C SER A 185 -5.88 7.90 13.30
N ALA A 186 -6.21 9.18 13.41
CA ALA A 186 -6.52 9.82 14.68
C ALA A 186 -7.78 9.23 15.33
N SER A 187 -7.81 9.15 16.65
CA SER A 187 -8.89 8.51 17.43
C SER A 187 -10.28 9.09 17.14
N ASN A 188 -10.38 10.39 16.86
CA ASN A 188 -11.65 11.02 16.52
C ASN A 188 -12.24 10.54 15.19
N ILE A 189 -11.38 10.28 14.18
CA ILE A 189 -11.79 9.74 12.88
C ILE A 189 -12.26 8.30 13.06
N LEU A 190 -11.45 7.47 13.73
CA LEU A 190 -11.77 6.07 13.97
C LEU A 190 -13.06 5.91 14.78
N LEU A 191 -13.29 6.78 15.77
CA LEU A 191 -14.52 6.74 16.56
C LEU A 191 -15.75 6.96 15.70
N GLY A 192 -15.73 7.96 14.81
CA GLY A 192 -16.86 8.23 13.89
C GLY A 192 -17.14 7.06 12.97
N GLU A 193 -16.10 6.44 12.43
CA GLU A 193 -16.24 5.28 11.55
C GLU A 193 -16.71 4.02 12.29
N ILE A 194 -16.29 3.83 13.54
CA ILE A 194 -16.75 2.72 14.37
C ILE A 194 -18.24 2.88 14.71
N ILE A 195 -18.68 4.10 15.04
CA ILE A 195 -20.09 4.37 15.28
C ILE A 195 -20.90 4.06 14.02
N TYR A 196 -20.48 4.56 12.86
CA TYR A 196 -21.12 4.27 11.59
C TYR A 196 -21.17 2.76 11.28
N MET A 197 -20.06 2.05 11.48
CA MET A 197 -19.98 0.60 11.30
C MET A 197 -20.97 -0.15 12.21
N VAL A 198 -21.12 0.26 13.47
CA VAL A 198 -22.04 -0.35 14.44
C VAL A 198 -23.50 -0.05 14.04
N GLU A 199 -23.80 1.14 13.56
CA GLU A 199 -25.13 1.51 13.05
C GLU A 199 -25.52 0.65 11.84
N GLU A 200 -24.65 0.53 10.85
CA GLU A 200 -24.84 -0.36 9.69
C GLU A 200 -25.10 -1.82 10.11
N PHE A 201 -24.30 -2.34 11.07
CA PHE A 201 -24.53 -3.67 11.61
C PHE A 201 -25.89 -3.79 12.31
N ASN A 202 -26.29 -2.81 13.11
CA ASN A 202 -27.57 -2.82 13.82
C ASN A 202 -28.76 -2.76 12.85
N GLU A 203 -28.66 -2.03 11.75
CA GLU A 203 -29.66 -2.02 10.68
C GLU A 203 -29.79 -3.40 10.04
N LEU A 204 -28.70 -4.06 9.73
CA LEU A 204 -28.71 -5.44 9.22
C LEU A 204 -29.39 -6.40 10.21
N CYS A 205 -29.16 -6.22 11.51
CA CYS A 205 -29.82 -7.01 12.55
C CYS A 205 -31.34 -6.77 12.57
N ILE A 206 -31.79 -5.54 12.33
CA ILE A 206 -33.23 -5.22 12.26
C ILE A 206 -33.87 -5.95 11.07
N TYR A 207 -33.28 -5.87 9.89
CA TYR A 207 -33.80 -6.55 8.69
C TYR A 207 -33.84 -8.09 8.86
N ALA A 208 -32.88 -8.65 9.59
CA ALA A 208 -32.79 -10.09 9.83
C ALA A 208 -33.60 -10.55 11.08
N ASN A 209 -34.35 -9.67 11.76
CA ASN A 209 -35.06 -9.93 13.00
C ASN A 209 -34.15 -10.46 14.14
N ILE A 210 -32.90 -10.04 14.16
CA ILE A 210 -31.92 -10.41 15.20
C ILE A 210 -32.04 -9.42 16.37
N THR A 211 -32.19 -9.97 17.58
CA THR A 211 -32.38 -9.15 18.80
C THR A 211 -31.09 -8.56 19.38
N ASN A 212 -29.96 -9.23 19.18
CA ASN A 212 -28.68 -8.86 19.77
C ASN A 212 -28.00 -7.74 18.98
N ARG A 213 -28.36 -6.50 19.31
CA ARG A 213 -27.75 -5.28 18.74
C ARG A 213 -26.70 -4.73 19.69
N ILE A 214 -25.68 -4.12 19.12
CA ILE A 214 -24.62 -3.44 19.86
C ILE A 214 -25.10 -2.01 20.15
N LYS A 215 -25.30 -1.70 21.44
CA LYS A 215 -25.65 -0.35 21.89
C LYS A 215 -24.55 0.14 22.83
N VAL A 216 -23.87 1.22 22.44
CA VAL A 216 -22.79 1.83 23.20
C VAL A 216 -23.32 3.10 23.86
N ASP A 217 -23.19 3.20 25.18
CA ASP A 217 -23.53 4.39 25.94
C ASP A 217 -22.55 5.54 25.61
N GLU A 218 -23.02 6.78 25.61
CA GLU A 218 -22.22 7.96 25.27
C GLU A 218 -21.00 8.15 26.20
N ASP A 219 -21.13 7.73 27.47
CA ASP A 219 -20.06 7.80 28.46
C ASP A 219 -19.05 6.64 28.36
N PHE A 220 -19.23 5.70 27.42
CA PHE A 220 -18.29 4.58 27.28
C PHE A 220 -16.90 5.08 26.88
N PRO A 221 -15.80 4.57 27.50
CA PRO A 221 -14.44 5.04 27.22
C PRO A 221 -14.08 4.89 25.74
N LYS A 222 -13.87 6.02 25.05
CA LYS A 222 -13.66 6.09 23.60
C LYS A 222 -12.45 5.30 23.11
N ASP A 223 -11.32 5.41 23.81
CA ASP A 223 -10.10 4.69 23.46
C ASP A 223 -10.27 3.17 23.59
N ARG A 224 -11.06 2.75 24.56
CA ARG A 224 -11.41 1.35 24.76
C ARG A 224 -12.32 0.84 23.63
N LEU A 225 -13.32 1.61 23.26
CA LEU A 225 -14.21 1.30 22.14
C LEU A 225 -13.40 1.12 20.85
N ILE A 226 -12.49 2.05 20.56
CA ILE A 226 -11.62 1.99 19.39
C ILE A 226 -10.79 0.70 19.42
N LYS A 227 -10.09 0.43 20.50
CA LYS A 227 -9.23 -0.75 20.64
C LYS A 227 -9.98 -2.07 20.44
N ILE A 228 -11.21 -2.17 20.96
CA ILE A 228 -12.02 -3.39 20.85
C ILE A 228 -12.60 -3.55 19.46
N MET A 229 -13.08 -2.45 18.84
CA MET A 229 -13.77 -2.48 17.55
C MET A 229 -12.86 -2.37 16.34
N GLN A 230 -11.60 -2.00 16.53
CA GLN A 230 -10.62 -1.81 15.44
C GLN A 230 -10.46 -3.04 14.51
N PRO A 231 -10.42 -4.31 14.99
CA PRO A 231 -10.38 -5.47 14.10
C PRO A 231 -11.64 -5.64 13.24
N TYR A 232 -12.81 -5.28 13.77
CA TYR A 232 -14.07 -5.30 13.01
C TYR A 232 -14.14 -4.18 12.00
N LEU A 233 -13.64 -2.98 12.35
CA LEU A 233 -13.49 -1.86 11.42
C LEU A 233 -12.57 -2.24 10.26
N PHE A 234 -11.51 -2.99 10.50
CA PHE A 234 -10.64 -3.49 9.44
C PHE A 234 -11.39 -4.40 8.46
N LEU A 235 -12.20 -5.33 8.95
CA LEU A 235 -13.05 -6.18 8.10
C LEU A 235 -14.09 -5.36 7.33
N PHE A 236 -14.70 -4.37 7.97
CA PHE A 236 -15.67 -3.47 7.38
C PHE A 236 -15.06 -2.64 6.24
N CYS A 237 -13.90 -2.02 6.48
CA CYS A 237 -13.17 -1.29 5.44
C CYS A 237 -12.77 -2.20 4.27
N LYS A 238 -12.35 -3.44 4.54
CA LYS A 238 -12.06 -4.42 3.48
C LYS A 238 -13.31 -4.80 2.69
N ALA A 239 -14.44 -4.98 3.34
CA ALA A 239 -15.71 -5.27 2.68
C ALA A 239 -16.14 -4.16 1.71
N LEU A 240 -15.86 -2.89 2.05
CA LEU A 240 -16.23 -1.74 1.22
C LEU A 240 -15.19 -1.43 0.13
N TYR A 241 -13.89 -1.48 0.47
CA TYR A 241 -12.83 -0.85 -0.30
C TYR A 241 -11.80 -1.82 -0.89
N SER A 242 -11.88 -3.15 -0.67
CA SER A 242 -11.00 -4.12 -1.33
C SER A 242 -11.07 -3.98 -2.86
N TYR A 243 -9.99 -4.34 -3.53
CA TYR A 243 -9.90 -4.25 -4.98
C TYR A 243 -10.81 -5.28 -5.68
N HIS A 244 -10.70 -6.55 -5.29
CA HIS A 244 -11.46 -7.63 -5.91
C HIS A 244 -12.88 -7.75 -5.34
N PRO A 245 -13.91 -7.93 -6.21
CA PRO A 245 -15.29 -8.11 -5.76
C PRO A 245 -15.49 -9.33 -4.85
N LEU A 246 -14.79 -10.43 -5.10
CA LEU A 246 -14.84 -11.63 -4.26
C LEU A 246 -14.33 -11.34 -2.84
N ASP A 247 -13.26 -10.57 -2.71
CA ASP A 247 -12.75 -10.18 -1.40
C ASP A 247 -13.78 -9.33 -0.65
N LYS A 248 -14.43 -8.39 -1.33
CA LYS A 248 -15.50 -7.58 -0.72
C LYS A 248 -16.62 -8.46 -0.15
N THR A 249 -17.07 -9.45 -0.90
CA THR A 249 -18.12 -10.38 -0.47
C THR A 249 -17.67 -11.21 0.72
N ASN A 250 -16.46 -11.77 0.67
CA ASN A 250 -15.89 -12.57 1.74
C ASN A 250 -15.73 -11.75 3.03
N PHE A 251 -15.11 -10.56 2.94
CA PHE A 251 -14.93 -9.69 4.11
C PHE A 251 -16.26 -9.16 4.66
N SER A 252 -17.28 -8.93 3.81
CA SER A 252 -18.62 -8.59 4.27
C SER A 252 -19.24 -9.73 5.11
N ASN A 253 -19.07 -10.97 4.68
CA ASN A 253 -19.54 -12.12 5.43
C ASN A 253 -18.77 -12.29 6.75
N TYR A 254 -17.44 -12.14 6.74
CA TYR A 254 -16.62 -12.19 7.96
C TYR A 254 -16.97 -11.08 8.94
N PHE A 255 -17.18 -9.87 8.45
CA PHE A 255 -17.63 -8.74 9.25
C PHE A 255 -18.95 -9.02 9.94
N LYS A 256 -19.98 -9.43 9.19
CA LYS A 256 -21.33 -9.74 9.71
C LYS A 256 -21.28 -10.87 10.74
N LYS A 257 -20.63 -11.99 10.42
CA LYS A 257 -20.49 -13.13 11.34
C LYS A 257 -19.67 -12.73 12.58
N GLY A 258 -18.60 -11.97 12.41
CA GLY A 258 -17.74 -11.51 13.50
C GLY A 258 -18.47 -10.63 14.51
N LEU A 259 -19.20 -9.60 14.05
CA LEU A 259 -19.97 -8.73 14.94
C LEU A 259 -21.18 -9.43 15.57
N LEU A 260 -21.83 -10.35 14.85
CA LEU A 260 -22.92 -11.15 15.41
C LEU A 260 -22.41 -12.04 16.57
N ARG A 261 -21.26 -12.68 16.37
CA ARG A 261 -20.61 -13.45 17.45
C ARG A 261 -20.24 -12.56 18.63
N PHE A 262 -19.61 -11.41 18.34
CA PHE A 262 -19.23 -10.46 19.38
C PHE A 262 -20.46 -10.03 20.22
N SER A 263 -21.56 -9.68 19.59
CA SER A 263 -22.79 -9.24 20.27
C SER A 263 -23.42 -10.39 21.10
N ASN A 264 -23.35 -11.63 20.64
CA ASN A 264 -23.84 -12.81 21.37
C ASN A 264 -22.98 -13.11 22.61
N PHE A 265 -21.65 -13.01 22.49
CA PHE A 265 -20.73 -13.23 23.62
C PHE A 265 -20.69 -12.10 24.61
N ASN A 266 -21.00 -10.89 24.17
CA ASN A 266 -20.89 -9.67 24.98
C ASN A 266 -22.21 -8.87 24.96
N PRO A 267 -23.32 -9.43 25.46
CA PRO A 267 -24.64 -8.80 25.37
C PRO A 267 -24.73 -7.47 26.15
N ASN A 268 -23.86 -7.26 27.13
CA ASN A 268 -23.79 -6.06 27.97
C ASN A 268 -22.70 -5.07 27.51
N PHE A 269 -21.99 -5.37 26.44
CA PHE A 269 -20.94 -4.49 25.93
C PHE A 269 -21.47 -3.09 25.63
N GLY A 270 -20.77 -2.09 26.16
CA GLY A 270 -21.12 -0.68 25.98
C GLY A 270 -22.24 -0.18 26.87
N LYS A 271 -22.91 -1.05 27.64
CA LYS A 271 -24.00 -0.68 28.55
C LYS A 271 -23.49 -0.45 29.96
N LYS A 272 -24.09 0.51 30.67
CA LYS A 272 -23.86 0.71 32.11
C LYS A 272 -24.56 -0.37 32.89
N GLU A 273 -23.83 -1.06 33.75
CA GLU A 273 -24.34 -1.97 34.76
C GLU A 273 -24.42 -1.25 36.12
N CYS A 274 -25.33 -1.69 36.98
CA CYS A 274 -25.53 -1.15 38.31
C CYS A 274 -25.09 -2.16 39.35
N LYS A 275 -24.10 -1.79 40.16
CA LYS A 275 -23.70 -2.55 41.34
C LYS A 275 -24.18 -1.86 42.60
N LEU A 276 -24.95 -2.57 43.43
CA LEU A 276 -25.35 -2.08 44.71
C LEU A 276 -24.18 -2.18 45.71
N VAL A 277 -23.74 -1.05 46.20
CA VAL A 277 -22.64 -0.95 47.17
C VAL A 277 -23.17 -0.32 48.47
N TYR A 278 -22.86 -0.97 49.57
CA TYR A 278 -23.16 -0.41 50.90
C TYR A 278 -22.10 0.64 51.27
N LYS A 279 -22.49 1.88 51.36
CA LYS A 279 -21.61 2.96 51.86
C LYS A 279 -22.02 3.30 53.28
N THR A 280 -21.09 3.22 54.20
CA THR A 280 -21.26 3.64 55.57
C THR A 280 -20.84 5.10 55.72
N ASP A 281 -21.74 5.98 56.05
CA ASP A 281 -21.45 7.38 56.24
C ASP A 281 -20.72 7.62 57.60
N LYS A 282 -20.16 8.82 57.80
CA LYS A 282 -19.45 9.20 59.02
C LYS A 282 -20.29 8.98 60.30
N ASN A 283 -21.61 8.90 60.17
CA ASN A 283 -22.57 8.66 61.25
C ASN A 283 -22.96 7.17 61.42
N LEU A 284 -22.17 6.23 60.82
CA LEU A 284 -22.44 4.78 60.87
C LEU A 284 -23.76 4.35 60.20
N VAL A 285 -24.41 5.22 59.43
CA VAL A 285 -25.61 4.86 58.69
C VAL A 285 -25.20 4.17 57.38
N GLN A 286 -25.65 2.94 57.19
CA GLN A 286 -25.44 2.22 55.93
C GLN A 286 -26.48 2.65 54.89
N THR A 287 -26.01 3.25 53.81
CA THR A 287 -26.85 3.57 52.65
C THR A 287 -26.49 2.68 51.48
N ILE A 288 -27.51 2.19 50.76
CA ILE A 288 -27.32 1.43 49.53
C ILE A 288 -27.19 2.42 48.38
N VAL A 289 -26.04 2.43 47.71
CA VAL A 289 -25.79 3.30 46.57
C VAL A 289 -25.61 2.41 45.34
N CYS A 290 -26.31 2.74 44.22
CA CYS A 290 -26.09 2.12 42.94
C CYS A 290 -24.87 2.77 42.26
N GLU A 291 -23.75 2.04 42.18
CA GLU A 291 -22.60 2.47 41.40
C GLU A 291 -22.73 1.94 39.97
N LYS A 292 -22.78 2.87 39.04
CA LYS A 292 -22.80 2.53 37.61
C LYS A 292 -21.38 2.30 37.12
N TYR A 293 -21.16 1.19 36.44
CA TYR A 293 -19.88 0.84 35.85
C TYR A 293 -20.08 0.20 34.45
N PHE A 294 -19.02 0.15 33.65
CA PHE A 294 -19.00 -0.59 32.40
C PHE A 294 -18.32 -1.94 32.63
N ASP A 295 -18.90 -3.02 32.09
CA ASP A 295 -18.27 -4.33 32.14
C ASP A 295 -16.94 -4.28 31.39
N GLU A 296 -15.87 -4.66 32.11
CA GLU A 296 -14.53 -4.74 31.56
C GLU A 296 -14.21 -6.10 30.95
N LYS A 297 -15.02 -7.11 31.26
CA LYS A 297 -14.83 -8.48 30.85
C LYS A 297 -15.58 -8.73 29.55
N HIS A 298 -14.96 -8.42 28.43
CA HIS A 298 -15.48 -8.78 27.11
C HIS A 298 -14.59 -9.84 26.46
N ILE A 299 -15.18 -10.65 25.58
CA ILE A 299 -14.45 -11.64 24.76
C ILE A 299 -13.98 -10.93 23.50
N PRO A 300 -12.65 -10.68 23.35
CA PRO A 300 -12.12 -9.94 22.20
C PRO A 300 -12.09 -10.80 20.94
N PHE A 301 -11.97 -10.15 19.80
CA PHE A 301 -11.88 -10.78 18.47
C PHE A 301 -10.84 -11.90 18.40
N ASN A 302 -9.67 -11.73 19.02
CA ASN A 302 -8.54 -12.67 18.94
C ASN A 302 -8.58 -13.79 20.00
N ASN A 303 -9.60 -13.85 20.82
CA ASN A 303 -9.68 -14.89 21.84
C ASN A 303 -10.43 -16.13 21.30
N ILE A 304 -9.78 -16.83 20.39
CA ILE A 304 -10.31 -17.99 19.67
C ILE A 304 -10.65 -19.13 20.62
N GLU A 305 -9.84 -19.38 21.65
CA GLU A 305 -10.07 -20.48 22.62
C GLU A 305 -11.39 -20.31 23.38
N LYS A 306 -11.70 -19.10 23.84
CA LYS A 306 -12.98 -18.83 24.50
C LYS A 306 -14.16 -18.83 23.56
N GLN A 307 -13.96 -18.43 22.31
CA GLN A 307 -14.99 -18.47 21.28
C GLN A 307 -15.29 -19.90 20.84
N ASN A 308 -14.26 -20.74 20.70
CA ASN A 308 -14.39 -22.15 20.30
C ASN A 308 -15.01 -23.04 21.37
N ALA A 309 -14.82 -22.73 22.66
CA ALA A 309 -15.44 -23.47 23.76
C ALA A 309 -16.98 -23.43 23.75
N ILE A 310 -17.56 -22.44 23.06
CA ILE A 310 -19.02 -22.23 23.01
C ILE A 310 -19.61 -22.72 21.67
N PHE A 311 -18.81 -22.74 20.57
CA PHE A 311 -19.26 -23.16 19.23
C PHE A 311 -18.25 -24.09 18.56
N LEU A 312 -18.35 -25.38 18.87
CA LEU A 312 -17.45 -26.45 18.37
C LEU A 312 -17.47 -26.65 16.84
N THR A 313 -18.47 -26.14 16.12
CA THR A 313 -18.65 -26.41 14.69
C THR A 313 -18.14 -25.32 13.75
N ASP A 314 -17.87 -24.11 14.26
CA ASP A 314 -17.56 -22.94 13.42
C ASP A 314 -16.07 -22.56 13.39
N HIS A 315 -15.20 -23.30 14.09
CA HIS A 315 -13.77 -22.96 14.21
C HIS A 315 -12.99 -23.08 12.88
N LEU A 316 -13.39 -23.99 12.01
CA LEU A 316 -12.76 -24.19 10.69
C LEU A 316 -12.89 -22.98 9.76
N GLU A 317 -13.96 -22.19 9.91
CA GLU A 317 -14.13 -20.95 9.12
C GLU A 317 -13.25 -19.79 9.65
N TYR A 318 -12.84 -19.85 10.94
CA TYR A 318 -12.02 -18.81 11.57
C TYR A 318 -10.52 -18.98 11.31
N GLU A 319 -10.04 -20.22 11.23
CA GLU A 319 -8.66 -20.52 10.83
C GLU A 319 -8.38 -20.03 9.39
N ASN A 320 -9.38 -20.09 8.52
CA ASN A 320 -9.29 -19.55 7.17
C ASN A 320 -9.13 -18.01 7.12
N ILE A 321 -9.60 -17.24 8.11
CA ILE A 321 -9.40 -15.79 8.14
C ILE A 321 -7.93 -15.41 8.43
N GLN A 322 -7.25 -16.22 9.25
CA GLN A 322 -5.81 -16.01 9.56
C GLN A 322 -4.88 -16.62 8.50
N SER A 323 -5.32 -17.70 7.83
CA SER A 323 -4.52 -18.40 6.81
C SER A 323 -4.69 -17.85 5.39
N HIS A 324 -5.67 -17.01 5.12
CA HIS A 324 -5.77 -16.23 3.87
C HIS A 324 -4.86 -14.98 3.87
N THR A 325 -3.69 -15.07 4.45
CA THR A 325 -2.50 -14.48 3.88
C THR A 325 -2.28 -15.27 2.58
N ILE A 326 -2.93 -14.77 1.54
CA ILE A 326 -2.77 -15.02 0.12
C ILE A 326 -1.70 -16.10 -0.17
N ASN A 327 -2.12 -17.32 -0.44
CA ASN A 327 -1.34 -18.23 -1.24
C ASN A 327 -1.19 -17.57 -2.62
N HIS A 328 -0.01 -17.03 -2.91
CA HIS A 328 0.38 -16.46 -4.21
C HIS A 328 0.17 -17.45 -5.39
N ASN A 329 -0.08 -18.71 -5.12
CA ASN A 329 -0.30 -19.76 -6.11
C ASN A 329 -1.61 -19.64 -6.89
N ASN A 330 -2.56 -18.80 -6.46
CA ASN A 330 -3.79 -18.56 -7.24
C ASN A 330 -3.66 -17.44 -8.27
N VAL A 331 -2.59 -16.62 -8.21
CA VAL A 331 -2.34 -15.57 -9.21
C VAL A 331 -1.76 -16.17 -10.50
N GLU A 332 -1.01 -17.27 -10.41
CA GLU A 332 -0.48 -17.96 -11.60
C GLU A 332 -1.58 -18.67 -12.40
N ASN A 333 -2.63 -19.15 -11.75
CA ASN A 333 -3.76 -19.76 -12.47
C ASN A 333 -4.66 -18.75 -13.21
N TYR A 334 -4.74 -17.50 -12.74
CA TYR A 334 -5.49 -16.46 -13.46
C TYR A 334 -4.76 -15.94 -14.69
N ASN A 335 -3.42 -15.86 -14.62
CA ASN A 335 -2.61 -15.48 -15.77
C ASN A 335 -2.60 -16.56 -16.87
N ASN A 336 -2.76 -17.83 -16.50
CA ASN A 336 -2.86 -18.94 -17.47
C ASN A 336 -4.24 -19.02 -18.13
N ILE A 337 -5.31 -18.54 -17.50
CA ILE A 337 -6.64 -18.49 -18.12
C ILE A 337 -6.75 -17.31 -19.09
N GLN A 338 -6.18 -16.15 -18.80
CA GLN A 338 -6.13 -15.03 -19.75
C GLN A 338 -5.26 -15.32 -20.97
N ASN A 339 -4.15 -16.06 -20.81
CA ASN A 339 -3.31 -16.44 -21.94
C ASN A 339 -3.95 -17.53 -22.84
N GLN A 340 -4.93 -18.30 -22.35
CA GLN A 340 -5.68 -19.25 -23.17
C GLN A 340 -6.83 -18.59 -23.93
N ASP A 341 -7.41 -17.52 -23.43
CA ASP A 341 -8.46 -16.77 -24.13
C ASP A 341 -7.85 -15.88 -25.24
N ASP A 342 -6.65 -15.33 -25.04
CA ASP A 342 -5.92 -14.56 -26.09
C ASP A 342 -5.39 -15.44 -27.22
N GLU A 343 -5.06 -16.73 -26.99
CA GLU A 343 -4.66 -17.66 -28.05
C GLU A 343 -5.84 -18.19 -28.90
N ASN A 344 -7.07 -18.09 -28.39
CA ASN A 344 -8.25 -18.52 -29.13
C ASN A 344 -8.92 -17.39 -29.95
N GLU A 345 -8.61 -16.13 -29.69
CA GLU A 345 -9.08 -15.00 -30.52
C GLU A 345 -8.25 -14.81 -31.78
N ASP A 346 -6.94 -15.13 -31.76
CA ASP A 346 -6.07 -15.06 -32.94
C ASP A 346 -6.27 -16.21 -33.97
N ALA A 347 -7.05 -17.22 -33.62
CA ALA A 347 -7.33 -18.35 -34.53
C ALA A 347 -8.64 -18.22 -35.32
N SER A 348 -9.43 -17.15 -35.12
CA SER A 348 -10.73 -16.97 -35.76
C SER A 348 -10.78 -15.89 -36.86
N GLU A 349 -9.67 -15.23 -37.15
CA GLU A 349 -9.60 -14.16 -38.18
C GLU A 349 -8.88 -14.53 -39.50
N LEU A 350 -8.72 -15.83 -39.82
CA LEU A 350 -8.06 -16.25 -41.05
C LEU A 350 -8.93 -17.20 -41.90
N ASP A 351 -10.20 -16.91 -42.08
CA ASP A 351 -10.98 -17.53 -43.16
C ASP A 351 -12.16 -16.65 -43.52
N ASP A 352 -11.96 -15.61 -44.35
CA ASP A 352 -12.96 -15.02 -45.24
C ASP A 352 -12.31 -13.93 -46.11
N ASP A 353 -11.60 -14.36 -47.14
CA ASP A 353 -11.41 -13.57 -48.37
C ASP A 353 -11.07 -14.52 -49.52
N ASP A 354 -12.08 -14.95 -50.23
CA ASP A 354 -12.04 -15.24 -51.66
C ASP A 354 -13.46 -15.51 -52.18
N SER A 355 -14.01 -14.52 -52.79
CA SER A 355 -14.87 -14.61 -53.97
C SER A 355 -15.73 -13.36 -54.11
N GLU A 356 -15.44 -12.54 -55.07
CA GLU A 356 -16.40 -12.20 -56.13
C GLU A 356 -15.78 -11.28 -57.15
N SER A 357 -15.69 -11.84 -58.30
CA SER A 357 -15.43 -11.21 -59.58
C SER A 357 -16.69 -10.53 -60.16
N GLU A 358 -16.46 -9.43 -60.90
CA GLU A 358 -17.14 -8.98 -62.10
C GLU A 358 -18.66 -8.62 -62.04
N SER A 359 -18.97 -7.34 -62.31
CA SER A 359 -19.63 -6.88 -63.54
C SER A 359 -20.00 -5.40 -63.49
N ILE A 360 -19.43 -4.59 -64.35
CA ILE A 360 -19.95 -3.85 -65.51
C ILE A 360 -21.28 -3.05 -65.22
N SER A 361 -21.14 -1.75 -65.13
CA SER A 361 -21.77 -0.72 -65.99
C SER A 361 -21.30 0.67 -65.58
#